data_89266ffbf8a7879375749d886383f844
#
_entry.id   89266ffbf8a7879375749d886383f844
#
_cell.length_a   1.000
_cell.length_b   1.000
_cell.length_c   1.000
_cell.angle_alpha   90.00
_cell.angle_beta   90.00
_cell.angle_gamma   90.00
#
_symmetry.space_group_name_H-M   'P 1'
#
loop_
_entity.id
_entity.type
_entity.pdbx_description
1 polymer ?
#
loop_
_entity_poly.entity_id
_entity_poly.type
_entity_poly.pdbx_seq_one_letter_code
_entity_poly.pdbx_strand_id
1 'polypeptide(L)'
;MQELTFETILRLPQMDLKKTLKAELKSRGCPVTDKPGYLYAEGTIPVLLVAHMDTVHRQPVEQICYSEDKAVAMSPQGIGGDDRCGVWMILQILRTAKCHVLFCEDEEVGCVGAKKFTRGSLRPQVNYIVELDRRGSNDAVFYRCDNPEFEDFVTSFGFETANGSCSDISYIAPYLETAAVNISCGYYCEHQRHEYIHLEEMELNAARVAQMVTQQTEHFEYREQQDSFFGGRAYQYSMWDTASERDTYKWLSPLPKEAKIKLGTAELIMPHAKIDRQGKVHRYVPKLKAAILTENTIAVMPDGKKARYDSQEAKCQKVMPLSRALEILGCK
;
A
#
# COMPACT_ATOMS: atom_id res chain seq x y z
N MET A 1 14.56 -11.84 22.30
CA MET A 1 14.19 -10.55 21.64
C MET A 1 12.69 -10.48 21.59
N GLN A 2 12.12 -9.30 21.79
CA GLN A 2 10.68 -9.11 21.63
C GLN A 2 10.36 -9.19 20.13
N GLU A 3 9.37 -9.99 19.76
CA GLU A 3 8.94 -10.15 18.36
C GLU A 3 8.53 -8.80 17.77
N LEU A 4 8.97 -8.50 16.54
CA LEU A 4 8.60 -7.27 15.85
C LEU A 4 7.14 -7.36 15.39
N THR A 5 6.26 -6.63 16.06
CA THR A 5 4.83 -6.62 15.78
C THR A 5 4.49 -5.69 14.61
N PHE A 6 3.35 -5.93 13.94
CA PHE A 6 2.85 -5.04 12.89
C PHE A 6 2.65 -3.60 13.39
N GLU A 7 2.09 -3.42 14.58
CA GLU A 7 1.94 -2.09 15.18
C GLU A 7 3.28 -1.38 15.37
N THR A 8 4.34 -2.10 15.73
CA THR A 8 5.69 -1.52 15.84
C THR A 8 6.19 -1.04 14.48
N ILE A 9 5.98 -1.83 13.42
CA ILE A 9 6.37 -1.48 12.05
C ILE A 9 5.64 -0.19 11.60
N LEU A 10 4.34 -0.08 11.87
CA LEU A 10 3.53 1.10 11.55
C LEU A 10 4.02 2.38 12.25
N ARG A 11 4.52 2.27 13.50
CA ARG A 11 4.91 3.41 14.33
C ARG A 11 6.32 3.92 14.08
N LEU A 12 7.21 3.08 13.56
CA LEU A 12 8.62 3.44 13.42
C LEU A 12 8.87 4.40 12.26
N PRO A 13 9.63 5.49 12.45
CA PRO A 13 10.18 6.26 11.35
C PRO A 13 11.09 5.38 10.47
N GLN A 14 11.21 5.71 9.17
CA GLN A 14 11.96 4.93 8.19
C GLN A 14 13.35 4.47 8.70
N MET A 15 14.14 5.40 9.23
CA MET A 15 15.50 5.09 9.67
C MET A 15 15.56 4.15 10.87
N ASP A 16 14.60 4.23 11.78
CA ASP A 16 14.53 3.33 12.94
C ASP A 16 13.95 1.98 12.55
N LEU A 17 12.98 1.97 11.60
CA LEU A 17 12.51 0.74 10.98
C LEU A 17 13.66 -0.02 10.30
N LYS A 18 14.48 0.67 9.49
CA LYS A 18 15.65 0.05 8.85
C LYS A 18 16.60 -0.58 9.86
N LYS A 19 16.92 0.11 10.96
CA LYS A 19 17.78 -0.44 12.04
C LYS A 19 17.15 -1.70 12.66
N THR A 20 15.84 -1.65 12.90
CA THR A 20 15.09 -2.76 13.50
C THR A 20 15.03 -3.96 12.56
N LEU A 21 14.72 -3.74 11.28
CA LEU A 21 14.72 -4.77 10.24
C LEU A 21 16.10 -5.40 10.07
N LYS A 22 17.16 -4.60 10.10
CA LYS A 22 18.54 -5.11 10.06
C LYS A 22 18.84 -6.05 11.24
N ALA A 23 18.41 -5.69 12.44
CA ALA A 23 18.59 -6.53 13.62
C ALA A 23 17.76 -7.82 13.52
N GLU A 24 16.51 -7.71 13.07
CA GLU A 24 15.60 -8.84 12.88
C GLU A 24 16.15 -9.84 11.85
N LEU A 25 16.58 -9.37 10.68
CA LEU A 25 17.13 -10.24 9.62
C LEU A 25 18.42 -10.93 10.07
N LYS A 26 19.30 -10.23 10.79
CA LYS A 26 20.49 -10.83 11.39
C LYS A 26 20.15 -11.90 12.41
N SER A 27 19.11 -11.69 13.23
CA SER A 27 18.68 -12.67 14.23
C SER A 27 18.14 -13.96 13.59
N ARG A 28 17.59 -13.86 12.38
CA ARG A 28 17.17 -15.00 11.56
C ARG A 28 18.33 -15.70 10.83
N GLY A 29 19.57 -15.22 11.02
CA GLY A 29 20.76 -15.79 10.41
C GLY A 29 20.96 -15.42 8.94
N CYS A 30 20.32 -14.35 8.46
CA CYS A 30 20.52 -13.87 7.09
C CYS A 30 21.79 -12.98 7.02
N PRO A 31 22.67 -13.17 6.01
CA PRO A 31 23.69 -12.19 5.67
C PRO A 31 23.03 -10.89 5.21
N VAL A 32 23.40 -9.77 5.85
CA VAL A 32 22.74 -8.48 5.61
C VAL A 32 23.72 -7.46 5.06
N THR A 33 23.36 -6.84 3.95
CA THR A 33 24.02 -5.68 3.34
C THR A 33 23.20 -4.43 3.59
N ASP A 34 23.74 -3.48 4.34
CA ASP A 34 23.13 -2.20 4.65
C ASP A 34 23.84 -1.07 3.90
N LYS A 35 23.15 -0.42 3.01
CA LYS A 35 23.66 0.70 2.20
C LYS A 35 22.74 1.91 2.29
N PRO A 36 23.25 3.12 2.07
CA PRO A 36 22.36 4.27 1.91
C PRO A 36 21.38 4.03 0.75
N GLY A 37 20.09 4.03 1.05
CA GLY A 37 19.00 3.82 0.11
C GLY A 37 18.37 2.44 0.19
N TYR A 38 19.03 1.43 0.75
CA TYR A 38 18.41 0.10 0.86
C TYR A 38 19.02 -0.78 1.95
N LEU A 39 18.26 -1.79 2.34
CA LEU A 39 18.68 -2.90 3.17
C LEU A 39 18.44 -4.20 2.39
N TYR A 40 19.48 -4.99 2.14
CA TYR A 40 19.37 -6.28 1.47
C TYR A 40 19.70 -7.42 2.44
N ALA A 41 18.96 -8.51 2.37
CA ALA A 41 19.27 -9.76 3.06
C ALA A 41 19.34 -10.91 2.07
N GLU A 42 20.39 -11.72 2.18
CA GLU A 42 20.59 -12.90 1.34
C GLU A 42 19.71 -14.05 1.85
N GLY A 43 19.03 -14.73 0.93
CA GLY A 43 18.22 -15.92 1.15
C GLY A 43 18.80 -17.17 0.50
N THR A 44 18.13 -18.29 0.67
CA THR A 44 18.46 -19.58 0.04
C THR A 44 17.46 -19.97 -1.04
N ILE A 45 16.28 -19.37 -1.03
CA ILE A 45 15.27 -19.54 -2.08
C ILE A 45 15.53 -18.44 -3.12
N PRO A 46 15.66 -18.78 -4.43
CA PRO A 46 16.04 -17.84 -5.47
C PRO A 46 14.84 -16.93 -5.87
N VAL A 47 14.26 -16.24 -4.92
CA VAL A 47 13.20 -15.25 -5.11
C VAL A 47 13.58 -14.00 -4.33
N LEU A 48 13.43 -12.82 -4.94
CA LEU A 48 13.63 -11.54 -4.30
C LEU A 48 12.29 -10.94 -3.89
N LEU A 49 12.10 -10.75 -2.59
CA LEU A 49 10.97 -10.00 -2.03
C LEU A 49 11.36 -8.54 -1.86
N VAL A 50 10.52 -7.62 -2.32
CA VAL A 50 10.78 -6.18 -2.30
C VAL A 50 9.63 -5.45 -1.59
N ALA A 51 9.96 -4.46 -0.78
CA ALA A 51 9.05 -3.50 -0.16
C ALA A 51 9.80 -2.20 0.15
N HIS A 52 9.08 -1.08 0.32
CA HIS A 52 9.73 0.14 0.76
C HIS A 52 9.45 0.48 2.24
N MET A 53 10.30 1.32 2.82
CA MET A 53 10.27 1.61 4.26
C MET A 53 9.72 2.99 4.59
N ASP A 54 9.59 3.89 3.62
CA ASP A 54 9.01 5.22 3.82
C ASP A 54 7.48 5.19 3.73
N THR A 55 6.88 6.31 3.94
CA THR A 55 5.46 6.61 3.72
C THR A 55 5.31 8.09 3.44
N VAL A 56 4.25 8.51 2.76
CA VAL A 56 3.95 9.94 2.54
C VAL A 56 3.56 10.70 3.80
N HIS A 57 3.23 10.00 4.89
CA HIS A 57 2.75 10.62 6.12
C HIS A 57 3.90 11.23 6.93
N ARG A 58 3.81 12.54 7.19
CA ARG A 58 4.84 13.30 7.89
C ARG A 58 4.86 13.05 9.41
N GLN A 59 3.72 12.68 9.96
CA GLN A 59 3.58 12.41 11.40
C GLN A 59 3.69 10.91 11.63
N PRO A 60 4.44 10.47 12.64
CA PRO A 60 4.45 9.07 13.02
C PRO A 60 3.06 8.63 13.50
N VAL A 61 2.75 7.36 13.33
CA VAL A 61 1.52 6.77 13.83
C VAL A 61 1.57 6.72 15.36
N GLU A 62 0.78 7.56 16.01
CA GLU A 62 0.65 7.59 17.47
C GLU A 62 -0.47 6.66 17.94
N GLN A 63 -1.59 6.68 17.22
CA GLN A 63 -2.76 5.88 17.55
C GLN A 63 -3.18 5.01 16.37
N ILE A 64 -3.38 3.72 16.63
CA ILE A 64 -3.98 2.77 15.70
C ILE A 64 -5.38 2.47 16.19
N CYS A 65 -6.35 2.64 15.32
CA CYS A 65 -7.76 2.39 15.57
C CYS A 65 -8.20 1.17 14.77
N TYR A 66 -8.91 0.26 15.42
CA TYR A 66 -9.43 -0.95 14.80
C TYR A 66 -10.95 -0.91 14.71
N SER A 67 -11.51 -1.55 13.68
CA SER A 67 -12.93 -1.89 13.63
C SER A 67 -13.31 -2.83 14.78
N GLU A 68 -14.60 -2.94 15.09
CA GLU A 68 -15.10 -3.79 16.18
C GLU A 68 -14.71 -5.26 15.98
N ASP A 69 -14.77 -5.74 14.73
CA ASP A 69 -14.36 -7.07 14.30
C ASP A 69 -12.85 -7.22 14.08
N LYS A 70 -12.09 -6.13 14.29
CA LYS A 70 -10.65 -6.04 14.03
C LYS A 70 -10.21 -6.34 12.60
N ALA A 71 -11.12 -6.34 11.64
CA ALA A 71 -10.80 -6.57 10.24
C ALA A 71 -10.09 -5.39 9.58
N VAL A 72 -10.31 -4.16 10.11
CA VAL A 72 -9.77 -2.92 9.53
C VAL A 72 -8.96 -2.15 10.57
N ALA A 73 -7.79 -1.66 10.15
CA ALA A 73 -6.95 -0.74 10.91
C ALA A 73 -6.83 0.62 10.21
N MET A 74 -6.87 1.70 10.98
CA MET A 74 -6.70 3.09 10.53
C MET A 74 -5.90 3.90 11.56
N SER A 75 -5.44 5.09 11.13
CA SER A 75 -4.82 6.07 12.05
C SER A 75 -5.26 7.49 11.72
N PRO A 76 -5.51 8.35 12.72
CA PRO A 76 -5.78 9.78 12.50
C PRO A 76 -4.60 10.52 11.87
N GLN A 77 -3.38 10.00 12.01
CA GLN A 77 -2.16 10.56 11.43
C GLN A 77 -1.96 10.13 9.97
N GLY A 78 -2.75 9.16 9.47
CA GLY A 78 -2.50 8.33 8.31
C GLY A 78 -1.77 7.07 8.75
N ILE A 79 -2.22 5.88 8.27
CA ILE A 79 -1.71 4.63 8.83
C ILE A 79 -0.40 4.18 8.17
N GLY A 80 -0.15 4.59 6.91
CA GLY A 80 1.04 4.21 6.16
C GLY A 80 1.08 2.72 5.86
N GLY A 81 -0.06 2.15 5.46
CA GLY A 81 -0.15 0.79 4.95
C GLY A 81 0.71 0.60 3.72
N ASP A 82 0.81 1.64 2.94
CA ASP A 82 1.76 1.91 1.87
C ASP A 82 3.10 2.43 2.45
N ASP A 83 4.21 1.62 2.58
CA ASP A 83 4.22 0.18 2.32
C ASP A 83 4.63 -0.63 3.57
N ARG A 84 4.11 -0.25 4.75
CA ARG A 84 4.37 -1.01 5.98
C ARG A 84 3.68 -2.39 5.96
N CYS A 85 2.64 -2.55 5.12
CA CYS A 85 2.01 -3.84 4.88
C CYS A 85 2.98 -4.81 4.20
N GLY A 86 3.63 -4.40 3.12
CA GLY A 86 4.61 -5.23 2.43
C GLY A 86 5.81 -5.58 3.31
N VAL A 87 6.32 -4.62 4.09
CA VAL A 87 7.36 -4.90 5.08
C VAL A 87 6.94 -6.01 6.04
N TRP A 88 5.72 -5.94 6.60
CA TRP A 88 5.20 -6.95 7.50
C TRP A 88 4.98 -8.29 6.81
N MET A 89 4.38 -8.29 5.61
CA MET A 89 4.14 -9.51 4.82
C MET A 89 5.45 -10.25 4.53
N ILE A 90 6.52 -9.54 4.14
CA ILE A 90 7.86 -10.12 3.94
C ILE A 90 8.32 -10.82 5.21
N LEU A 91 8.19 -10.19 6.37
CA LEU A 91 8.62 -10.80 7.63
C LEU A 91 7.80 -12.06 7.98
N GLN A 92 6.51 -12.13 7.62
CA GLN A 92 5.70 -13.34 7.79
C GLN A 92 6.15 -14.44 6.82
N ILE A 93 6.37 -14.12 5.54
CA ILE A 93 6.86 -15.07 4.54
C ILE A 93 8.21 -15.67 4.97
N LEU A 94 9.11 -14.86 5.51
CA LEU A 94 10.42 -15.30 6.00
C LEU A 94 10.35 -16.26 7.21
N ARG A 95 9.19 -16.50 7.79
CA ARG A 95 9.02 -17.53 8.84
C ARG A 95 9.09 -18.95 8.27
N THR A 96 8.71 -19.10 7.00
CA THR A 96 8.63 -20.40 6.32
C THR A 96 9.51 -20.50 5.08
N ALA A 97 9.90 -19.39 4.48
CA ALA A 97 10.63 -19.34 3.22
C ALA A 97 11.81 -18.35 3.30
N LYS A 98 13.04 -18.85 3.20
CA LYS A 98 14.25 -18.01 3.27
C LYS A 98 14.55 -17.36 1.91
N CYS A 99 13.70 -16.46 1.47
CA CYS A 99 13.90 -15.66 0.26
C CYS A 99 14.96 -14.58 0.44
N HIS A 100 15.51 -14.07 -0.67
CA HIS A 100 16.23 -12.80 -0.68
C HIS A 100 15.25 -11.67 -0.40
N VAL A 101 15.70 -10.62 0.28
CA VAL A 101 14.88 -9.47 0.64
C VAL A 101 15.59 -8.18 0.29
N LEU A 102 14.84 -7.23 -0.25
CA LEU A 102 15.28 -5.85 -0.48
C LEU A 102 14.25 -4.89 0.10
N PHE A 103 14.62 -4.15 1.12
CA PHE A 103 13.85 -3.04 1.65
C PHE A 103 14.44 -1.73 1.11
N CYS A 104 13.65 -0.97 0.35
CA CYS A 104 14.05 0.30 -0.24
C CYS A 104 13.73 1.47 0.67
N GLU A 105 14.51 2.55 0.57
CA GLU A 105 14.23 3.86 1.16
C GLU A 105 13.72 4.81 0.09
N ASP A 106 12.85 5.75 0.50
CA ASP A 106 12.44 6.90 -0.31
C ASP A 106 11.81 6.50 -1.68
N GLU A 107 10.93 5.50 -1.68
CA GLU A 107 10.13 5.14 -2.86
C GLU A 107 9.21 6.30 -3.24
N GLU A 108 8.50 6.85 -2.27
CA GLU A 108 7.48 7.89 -2.37
C GLU A 108 8.00 9.24 -2.92
N VAL A 109 9.29 9.41 -2.95
CA VAL A 109 9.96 10.58 -3.55
C VAL A 109 10.74 10.20 -4.81
N GLY A 110 10.40 9.07 -5.42
CA GLY A 110 10.85 8.65 -6.74
C GLY A 110 11.77 7.46 -6.79
N CYS A 111 11.46 6.40 -6.07
CA CYS A 111 12.16 5.12 -6.11
C CYS A 111 13.68 5.30 -5.89
N VAL A 112 14.04 6.19 -4.94
CA VAL A 112 15.46 6.57 -4.72
C VAL A 112 16.28 5.37 -4.30
N GLY A 113 15.70 4.50 -3.45
CA GLY A 113 16.34 3.28 -2.97
C GLY A 113 16.63 2.29 -4.08
N ALA A 114 15.63 1.99 -4.92
CA ALA A 114 15.80 1.11 -6.08
C ALA A 114 16.84 1.65 -7.05
N LYS A 115 16.81 2.96 -7.35
CA LYS A 115 17.81 3.60 -8.20
C LYS A 115 19.23 3.52 -7.63
N LYS A 116 19.40 3.57 -6.31
CA LYS A 116 20.69 3.37 -5.65
C LYS A 116 21.12 1.90 -5.71
N PHE A 117 20.18 0.97 -5.52
CA PHE A 117 20.45 -0.47 -5.66
C PHE A 117 20.95 -0.79 -7.07
N THR A 118 20.27 -0.30 -8.11
CA THR A 118 20.64 -0.58 -9.52
C THR A 118 21.95 0.09 -9.98
N ARG A 119 22.41 1.10 -9.28
CA ARG A 119 23.75 1.70 -9.50
C ARG A 119 24.88 0.97 -8.77
N GLY A 120 24.53 0.03 -7.89
CA GLY A 120 25.48 -0.80 -7.16
C GLY A 120 25.97 -1.99 -7.97
N SER A 121 26.77 -2.85 -7.32
CA SER A 121 27.29 -4.09 -7.90
C SER A 121 26.56 -5.35 -7.42
N LEU A 122 25.59 -5.21 -6.54
CA LEU A 122 24.84 -6.33 -5.97
C LEU A 122 23.85 -6.88 -6.98
N ARG A 123 24.05 -8.14 -7.41
CA ARG A 123 23.17 -8.84 -8.37
C ARG A 123 22.85 -10.23 -7.83
N PRO A 124 21.86 -10.36 -6.93
CA PRO A 124 21.41 -11.67 -6.47
C PRO A 124 20.90 -12.49 -7.66
N GLN A 125 21.25 -13.77 -7.66
CA GLN A 125 20.73 -14.72 -8.66
C GLN A 125 19.36 -15.21 -8.17
N VAL A 126 18.31 -14.75 -8.83
CA VAL A 126 16.92 -15.05 -8.47
C VAL A 126 16.12 -15.44 -9.70
N ASN A 127 15.12 -16.27 -9.53
CA ASN A 127 14.25 -16.75 -10.59
C ASN A 127 13.15 -15.77 -10.94
N TYR A 128 12.69 -15.00 -9.96
CA TYR A 128 11.71 -13.91 -10.14
C TYR A 128 11.72 -12.98 -8.93
N ILE A 129 11.02 -11.85 -9.09
CA ILE A 129 10.93 -10.78 -8.09
C ILE A 129 9.46 -10.57 -7.73
N VAL A 130 9.16 -10.46 -6.43
CA VAL A 130 7.84 -10.10 -5.91
C VAL A 130 7.97 -8.87 -5.05
N GLU A 131 7.39 -7.78 -5.51
CA GLU A 131 7.18 -6.60 -4.71
C GLU A 131 5.84 -6.68 -4.01
N LEU A 132 5.79 -6.26 -2.77
CA LEU A 132 4.61 -6.22 -1.94
C LEU A 132 4.30 -4.77 -1.60
N ASP A 133 3.79 -4.05 -2.60
CA ASP A 133 3.55 -2.60 -2.56
C ASP A 133 2.39 -2.22 -3.50
N ARG A 134 1.30 -3.00 -3.45
CA ARG A 134 0.12 -2.69 -4.24
C ARG A 134 -1.10 -2.58 -3.34
N ARG A 135 -1.90 -1.55 -3.55
CA ARG A 135 -3.21 -1.42 -2.91
C ARG A 135 -4.18 -2.53 -3.32
N GLY A 136 -5.23 -2.73 -2.53
CA GLY A 136 -6.31 -3.67 -2.85
C GLY A 136 -6.05 -5.07 -2.37
N SER A 137 -6.87 -5.99 -2.81
CA SER A 137 -6.91 -7.35 -2.28
C SER A 137 -6.35 -8.41 -3.23
N ASN A 138 -6.24 -8.13 -4.54
CA ASN A 138 -6.05 -9.21 -5.50
C ASN A 138 -5.23 -8.85 -6.74
N ASP A 139 -4.79 -7.60 -6.83
CA ASP A 139 -4.06 -7.12 -8.01
C ASP A 139 -2.64 -7.71 -8.07
N ALA A 140 -2.22 -8.08 -9.30
CA ALA A 140 -0.86 -8.36 -9.70
C ALA A 140 -0.47 -7.42 -10.84
N VAL A 141 0.55 -6.58 -10.65
CA VAL A 141 0.99 -5.59 -11.62
C VAL A 141 2.39 -5.92 -12.11
N PHE A 142 2.52 -6.15 -13.42
CA PHE A 142 3.77 -6.54 -14.06
C PHE A 142 4.52 -5.36 -14.68
N TYR A 143 3.92 -4.16 -14.69
CA TYR A 143 4.44 -2.93 -15.33
C TYR A 143 4.81 -3.17 -16.80
N ARG A 144 6.10 -3.04 -17.16
CA ARG A 144 6.61 -3.25 -18.52
C ARG A 144 7.20 -4.66 -18.73
N CYS A 145 7.04 -5.57 -17.80
CA CYS A 145 7.48 -6.95 -17.95
C CYS A 145 6.45 -7.74 -18.77
N ASP A 146 6.80 -8.13 -19.98
CA ASP A 146 5.98 -8.93 -20.91
C ASP A 146 6.48 -10.38 -20.90
N ASN A 147 6.11 -11.13 -19.87
CA ASN A 147 6.44 -12.56 -19.73
C ASN A 147 5.17 -13.35 -19.39
N PRO A 148 4.45 -13.89 -20.41
CA PRO A 148 3.20 -14.60 -20.21
C PRO A 148 3.31 -15.83 -19.30
N GLU A 149 4.44 -16.57 -19.36
CA GLU A 149 4.65 -17.74 -18.49
C GLU A 149 4.72 -17.33 -17.01
N PHE A 150 5.33 -16.17 -16.72
CA PHE A 150 5.38 -15.62 -15.36
C PHE A 150 4.02 -15.08 -14.92
N GLU A 151 3.28 -14.43 -15.82
CA GLU A 151 1.93 -13.95 -15.56
C GLU A 151 0.98 -15.11 -15.21
N ASP A 152 1.01 -16.19 -16.03
CA ASP A 152 0.23 -17.42 -15.78
C ASP A 152 0.62 -18.06 -14.44
N PHE A 153 1.92 -18.09 -14.12
CA PHE A 153 2.41 -18.61 -12.84
C PHE A 153 1.83 -17.81 -11.66
N VAL A 154 1.93 -16.48 -11.69
CA VAL A 154 1.43 -15.61 -10.59
C VAL A 154 -0.09 -15.71 -10.45
N THR A 155 -0.82 -15.65 -11.55
CA THR A 155 -2.28 -15.70 -11.55
C THR A 155 -2.83 -17.04 -11.09
N SER A 156 -2.07 -18.12 -11.22
CA SER A 156 -2.43 -19.45 -10.71
C SER A 156 -2.60 -19.48 -9.18
N PHE A 157 -2.04 -18.49 -8.45
CA PHE A 157 -2.22 -18.32 -7.00
C PHE A 157 -3.44 -17.44 -6.65
N GLY A 158 -4.28 -17.11 -7.63
CA GLY A 158 -5.54 -16.39 -7.43
C GLY A 158 -5.37 -14.87 -7.45
N PHE A 159 -4.29 -14.34 -7.99
CA PHE A 159 -4.13 -12.91 -8.28
C PHE A 159 -4.71 -12.58 -9.66
N GLU A 160 -5.07 -11.31 -9.87
CA GLU A 160 -5.64 -10.80 -11.11
C GLU A 160 -4.72 -9.73 -11.70
N THR A 161 -4.45 -9.84 -13.00
CA THR A 161 -3.63 -8.85 -13.69
C THR A 161 -4.26 -7.46 -13.63
N ALA A 162 -3.48 -6.48 -13.22
CA ALA A 162 -3.89 -5.10 -13.11
C ALA A 162 -2.86 -4.14 -13.72
N ASN A 163 -3.26 -2.88 -13.92
CA ASN A 163 -2.37 -1.86 -14.44
C ASN A 163 -1.78 -0.99 -13.31
N GLY A 164 -0.52 -0.62 -13.47
CA GLY A 164 0.20 0.31 -12.60
C GLY A 164 1.10 1.24 -13.39
N SER A 165 1.56 2.31 -12.75
CA SER A 165 2.40 3.33 -13.41
C SER A 165 3.90 3.03 -13.24
N CYS A 166 4.35 2.91 -12.01
CA CYS A 166 5.76 2.72 -11.64
C CYS A 166 5.84 2.30 -10.17
N SER A 167 6.88 1.57 -9.83
CA SER A 167 7.27 1.22 -8.47
C SER A 167 8.76 0.82 -8.46
N ASP A 168 9.33 0.41 -7.34
CA ASP A 168 10.74 0.05 -7.21
C ASP A 168 11.17 -1.04 -8.20
N ILE A 169 10.31 -2.06 -8.44
CA ILE A 169 10.63 -3.13 -9.41
C ILE A 169 10.66 -2.66 -10.86
N SER A 170 10.10 -1.50 -11.19
CA SER A 170 10.26 -0.91 -12.52
C SER A 170 11.73 -0.59 -12.85
N TYR A 171 12.58 -0.43 -11.82
CA TYR A 171 14.02 -0.24 -11.94
C TYR A 171 14.81 -1.53 -11.68
N ILE A 172 14.35 -2.34 -10.72
CA ILE A 172 15.06 -3.54 -10.25
C ILE A 172 14.96 -4.68 -11.27
N ALA A 173 13.78 -4.91 -11.85
CA ALA A 173 13.55 -6.00 -12.80
C ALA A 173 14.45 -5.92 -14.03
N PRO A 174 14.52 -4.81 -14.79
CA PRO A 174 15.42 -4.71 -15.93
C PRO A 174 16.90 -4.75 -15.53
N TYR A 175 17.26 -4.26 -14.34
CA TYR A 175 18.64 -4.33 -13.85
C TYR A 175 19.10 -5.75 -13.55
N LEU A 176 18.23 -6.59 -13.01
CA LEU A 176 18.51 -8.01 -12.72
C LEU A 176 18.18 -8.93 -13.89
N GLU A 177 17.60 -8.40 -14.98
CA GLU A 177 17.14 -9.15 -16.15
C GLU A 177 16.14 -10.26 -15.75
N THR A 178 15.34 -10.01 -14.70
CA THR A 178 14.46 -10.98 -14.04
C THR A 178 13.04 -10.46 -13.98
N ALA A 179 12.06 -11.29 -14.35
CA ALA A 179 10.65 -10.92 -14.31
C ALA A 179 10.20 -10.55 -12.90
N ALA A 180 9.28 -9.59 -12.81
CA ALA A 180 8.82 -9.03 -11.54
C ALA A 180 7.33 -8.76 -11.55
N VAL A 181 6.72 -8.86 -10.37
CA VAL A 181 5.32 -8.53 -10.12
C VAL A 181 5.17 -7.74 -8.82
N ASN A 182 4.23 -6.78 -8.78
CA ASN A 182 3.82 -6.08 -7.58
C ASN A 182 2.42 -6.58 -7.16
N ILE A 183 2.30 -7.06 -5.92
CA ILE A 183 1.14 -7.77 -5.38
C ILE A 183 0.42 -6.91 -4.34
N SER A 184 -0.91 -6.97 -4.33
CA SER A 184 -1.77 -6.29 -3.37
C SER A 184 -1.47 -6.65 -1.92
N CYS A 185 -1.41 -5.62 -1.06
CA CYS A 185 -1.05 -5.71 0.35
C CYS A 185 -2.21 -5.41 1.32
N GLY A 186 -3.45 -5.32 0.81
CA GLY A 186 -4.63 -5.11 1.66
C GLY A 186 -4.80 -3.68 2.18
N TYR A 187 -4.00 -2.71 1.76
CA TYR A 187 -4.24 -1.31 2.06
C TYR A 187 -5.07 -0.62 0.98
N TYR A 188 -5.71 0.47 1.34
CA TYR A 188 -6.65 1.21 0.49
C TYR A 188 -6.57 2.69 0.77
N CYS A 189 -6.87 3.51 -0.24
CA CYS A 189 -6.82 4.97 -0.14
C CYS A 189 -5.41 5.47 0.20
N GLU A 190 -4.40 4.84 -0.39
CA GLU A 190 -3.00 5.21 -0.26
C GLU A 190 -2.79 6.72 -0.46
N HIS A 191 -1.76 7.27 0.17
CA HIS A 191 -1.42 8.69 0.13
C HIS A 191 -2.48 9.64 0.70
N GLN A 192 -3.55 9.09 1.32
CA GLN A 192 -4.60 9.88 1.95
C GLN A 192 -4.60 9.70 3.47
N ARG A 193 -5.02 10.73 4.23
CA ARG A 193 -5.12 10.61 5.69
C ARG A 193 -6.13 9.57 6.18
N HIS A 194 -7.06 9.18 5.32
CA HIS A 194 -8.05 8.13 5.59
C HIS A 194 -7.65 6.78 4.99
N GLU A 195 -6.39 6.60 4.71
CA GLU A 195 -5.83 5.30 4.37
C GLU A 195 -6.20 4.27 5.44
N TYR A 196 -6.56 3.08 5.02
CA TYR A 196 -6.89 1.97 5.90
C TYR A 196 -6.32 0.65 5.39
N ILE A 197 -6.16 -0.29 6.31
CA ILE A 197 -5.64 -1.63 6.03
C ILE A 197 -6.73 -2.64 6.34
N HIS A 198 -7.01 -3.54 5.40
CA HIS A 198 -7.83 -4.73 5.61
C HIS A 198 -6.92 -5.90 6.00
N LEU A 199 -6.90 -6.21 7.29
CA LEU A 199 -5.90 -7.12 7.87
C LEU A 199 -6.00 -8.55 7.32
N GLU A 200 -7.21 -9.07 7.13
CA GLU A 200 -7.42 -10.41 6.58
C GLU A 200 -6.94 -10.53 5.13
N GLU A 201 -7.14 -9.48 4.31
CA GLU A 201 -6.67 -9.47 2.92
C GLU A 201 -5.13 -9.44 2.87
N MET A 202 -4.50 -8.64 3.73
CA MET A 202 -3.04 -8.61 3.88
C MET A 202 -2.48 -9.97 4.30
N GLU A 203 -3.08 -10.61 5.31
CA GLU A 203 -2.66 -11.93 5.78
C GLU A 203 -2.87 -13.02 4.72
N LEU A 204 -4.00 -13.00 4.01
CA LEU A 204 -4.29 -13.94 2.92
C LEU A 204 -3.25 -13.83 1.81
N ASN A 205 -2.90 -12.61 1.41
CA ASN A 205 -1.92 -12.40 0.35
C ASN A 205 -0.51 -12.77 0.79
N ALA A 206 -0.14 -12.50 2.05
CA ALA A 206 1.12 -13.01 2.60
C ALA A 206 1.19 -14.55 2.53
N ALA A 207 0.09 -15.25 2.83
CA ALA A 207 0.02 -16.71 2.75
C ALA A 207 0.09 -17.22 1.30
N ARG A 208 -0.59 -16.56 0.36
CA ARG A 208 -0.52 -16.89 -1.09
C ARG A 208 0.91 -16.72 -1.64
N VAL A 209 1.56 -15.61 -1.30
CA VAL A 209 2.95 -15.38 -1.71
C VAL A 209 3.90 -16.38 -1.04
N ALA A 210 3.68 -16.73 0.24
CA ALA A 210 4.46 -17.77 0.91
C ALA A 210 4.35 -19.13 0.20
N GLN A 211 3.16 -19.49 -0.30
CA GLN A 211 2.98 -20.69 -1.14
C GLN A 211 3.70 -20.56 -2.48
N MET A 212 3.58 -19.40 -3.14
CA MET A 212 4.19 -19.14 -4.43
C MET A 212 5.71 -19.26 -4.38
N VAL A 213 6.37 -18.65 -3.39
CA VAL A 213 7.84 -18.65 -3.30
C VAL A 213 8.45 -20.01 -2.92
N THR A 214 7.64 -20.94 -2.45
CA THR A 214 8.09 -22.32 -2.16
C THR A 214 8.01 -23.26 -3.36
N GLN A 215 7.42 -22.81 -4.48
CA GLN A 215 7.39 -23.59 -5.72
C GLN A 215 8.77 -23.58 -6.39
N GLN A 216 9.17 -24.72 -6.93
CA GLN A 216 10.35 -24.78 -7.78
C GLN A 216 10.00 -24.21 -9.16
N THR A 217 10.77 -23.23 -9.59
CA THR A 217 10.64 -22.60 -10.91
C THR A 217 11.97 -22.50 -11.60
N GLU A 218 11.95 -22.45 -12.90
CA GLU A 218 13.06 -21.94 -13.70
C GLU A 218 13.11 -20.40 -13.57
N HIS A 219 14.18 -19.81 -14.10
CA HIS A 219 14.34 -18.37 -14.16
C HIS A 219 13.34 -17.76 -15.15
N PHE A 220 12.52 -16.81 -14.70
CA PHE A 220 11.67 -16.01 -15.57
C PHE A 220 12.42 -14.74 -16.00
N GLU A 221 12.71 -14.65 -17.29
CA GLU A 221 13.44 -13.53 -17.87
C GLU A 221 12.58 -12.26 -17.91
N TYR A 222 13.19 -11.11 -17.61
CA TYR A 222 12.58 -9.83 -17.88
C TYR A 222 12.54 -9.59 -19.39
N ARG A 223 11.35 -9.51 -19.96
CA ARG A 223 11.11 -9.14 -21.36
C ARG A 223 10.41 -7.79 -21.36
N GLU A 224 11.05 -6.78 -21.91
CA GLU A 224 10.45 -5.46 -21.96
C GLU A 224 9.31 -5.41 -22.98
N GLN A 225 8.14 -4.94 -22.55
CA GLN A 225 7.00 -4.74 -23.44
C GLN A 225 7.38 -3.80 -24.60
N GLN A 226 7.25 -4.30 -25.81
CA GLN A 226 7.51 -3.49 -27.00
C GLN A 226 6.33 -2.54 -27.22
N ASP A 227 6.60 -1.23 -27.21
CA ASP A 227 5.61 -0.25 -27.61
C ASP A 227 5.23 -0.52 -29.07
N SER A 228 3.99 -0.95 -29.31
CA SER A 228 3.50 -1.14 -30.68
C SER A 228 3.52 0.21 -31.41
N PHE A 229 4.26 0.30 -32.48
CA PHE A 229 4.59 1.51 -33.24
C PHE A 229 3.40 2.13 -34.01
N PHE A 230 2.18 1.94 -33.53
CA PHE A 230 0.96 2.53 -34.08
C PHE A 230 0.23 3.39 -33.07
N GLY A 231 0.52 4.67 -33.08
CA GLY A 231 -0.27 5.67 -32.33
C GLY A 231 0.60 6.52 -31.41
N GLY A 232 1.38 7.41 -31.99
CA GLY A 232 2.20 8.34 -31.25
C GLY A 232 1.45 9.16 -30.21
N ARG A 233 1.82 8.95 -28.99
CA ARG A 233 1.99 9.96 -27.94
C ARG A 233 2.86 9.31 -26.87
N ALA A 234 4.12 9.72 -26.82
CA ALA A 234 4.96 9.47 -25.67
C ALA A 234 4.26 10.08 -24.43
N TYR A 235 3.62 9.25 -23.64
CA TYR A 235 3.13 9.66 -22.33
C TYR A 235 4.36 9.79 -21.44
N GLN A 236 4.77 11.02 -21.23
CA GLN A 236 5.69 11.37 -20.16
C GLN A 236 4.90 11.20 -18.86
N TYR A 237 4.98 10.02 -18.26
CA TYR A 237 4.35 9.75 -16.96
C TYR A 237 5.06 10.58 -15.90
N SER A 238 4.37 11.56 -15.34
CA SER A 238 4.80 12.13 -14.08
C SER A 238 4.45 11.12 -12.98
N MET A 239 5.31 10.97 -12.01
CA MET A 239 5.31 10.03 -10.89
C MET A 239 4.06 10.13 -9.96
N TRP A 240 3.10 10.98 -10.32
CA TRP A 240 1.90 11.32 -9.57
C TRP A 240 0.60 10.88 -10.25
N ASP A 241 0.71 10.07 -11.31
CA ASP A 241 -0.41 9.77 -12.18
C ASP A 241 -0.76 8.30 -12.25
N THR A 242 -1.75 7.92 -11.49
CA THR A 242 -2.57 6.77 -11.88
C THR A 242 -3.57 7.22 -12.93
N ALA A 243 -3.49 6.69 -14.17
CA ALA A 243 -4.34 7.10 -15.30
C ALA A 243 -5.84 7.06 -14.98
N SER A 244 -6.28 6.11 -14.12
CA SER A 244 -7.67 6.01 -13.68
C SER A 244 -8.12 7.16 -12.77
N GLU A 245 -7.17 7.82 -12.08
CA GLU A 245 -7.45 8.96 -11.21
C GLU A 245 -7.40 10.28 -11.97
N ARG A 246 -6.50 10.44 -12.95
CA ARG A 246 -6.41 11.66 -13.78
C ARG A 246 -7.69 11.97 -14.52
N ASP A 247 -8.28 11.00 -15.20
CA ASP A 247 -9.53 11.21 -15.93
C ASP A 247 -10.70 11.52 -15.00
N THR A 248 -10.62 11.09 -13.75
CA THR A 248 -11.65 11.36 -12.75
C THR A 248 -11.49 12.71 -12.08
N TYR A 249 -10.26 13.24 -11.97
CA TYR A 249 -9.95 14.48 -11.24
C TYR A 249 -9.66 15.70 -12.12
N LYS A 250 -9.55 15.54 -13.44
CA LYS A 250 -9.25 16.61 -14.38
C LYS A 250 -10.19 17.81 -14.31
N TRP A 251 -11.35 17.63 -13.73
CA TRP A 251 -12.43 18.61 -13.60
C TRP A 251 -12.86 18.88 -12.15
N LEU A 252 -12.13 18.35 -11.17
CA LEU A 252 -12.42 18.64 -9.76
C LEU A 252 -11.96 20.05 -9.41
N SER A 253 -12.79 20.77 -8.69
CA SER A 253 -12.43 22.04 -8.05
C SER A 253 -11.31 21.83 -7.03
N PRO A 254 -10.52 22.88 -6.71
CA PRO A 254 -9.61 22.82 -5.59
C PRO A 254 -10.32 22.25 -4.37
N LEU A 255 -9.64 21.35 -3.66
CA LEU A 255 -10.20 20.66 -2.49
C LEU A 255 -10.71 21.70 -1.49
N PRO A 256 -11.99 21.70 -1.13
CA PRO A 256 -12.46 22.48 -0.02
C PRO A 256 -11.81 21.95 1.26
N LYS A 257 -11.68 22.81 2.28
CA LYS A 257 -11.19 22.38 3.60
C LYS A 257 -12.05 21.27 4.23
N GLU A 258 -13.31 21.19 3.79
CA GLU A 258 -14.30 20.21 4.25
C GLU A 258 -15.07 19.67 3.04
N ALA A 259 -15.37 18.39 3.06
CA ALA A 259 -16.21 17.75 2.07
C ALA A 259 -17.52 17.28 2.66
N LYS A 260 -18.60 17.45 1.91
CA LYS A 260 -19.95 17.04 2.30
C LYS A 260 -20.31 15.73 1.64
N ILE A 261 -20.70 14.75 2.43
CA ILE A 261 -21.17 13.46 1.98
C ILE A 261 -22.66 13.36 2.26
N LYS A 262 -23.46 13.22 1.22
CA LYS A 262 -24.88 12.92 1.37
C LYS A 262 -25.09 11.43 1.60
N LEU A 263 -25.70 11.11 2.74
CA LEU A 263 -26.03 9.77 3.16
C LEU A 263 -27.52 9.73 3.50
N GLY A 264 -28.34 9.34 2.54
CA GLY A 264 -29.80 9.37 2.74
C GLY A 264 -30.31 10.80 2.94
N THR A 265 -30.89 11.09 4.11
CA THR A 265 -31.45 12.40 4.49
C THR A 265 -30.47 13.30 5.25
N ALA A 266 -29.26 12.82 5.56
CA ALA A 266 -28.25 13.57 6.28
C ALA A 266 -26.97 13.77 5.46
N GLU A 267 -26.20 14.81 5.79
CA GLU A 267 -24.89 15.10 5.21
C GLU A 267 -23.82 14.91 6.28
N LEU A 268 -22.79 14.10 5.96
CA LEU A 268 -21.60 13.99 6.79
C LEU A 268 -20.52 14.90 6.20
N ILE A 269 -19.97 15.81 7.02
CA ILE A 269 -18.85 16.66 6.63
C ILE A 269 -17.58 15.99 7.10
N MET A 270 -16.73 15.59 6.17
CA MET A 270 -15.43 15.00 6.45
C MET A 270 -14.32 15.95 6.00
N PRO A 271 -13.33 16.23 6.85
CA PRO A 271 -12.15 16.98 6.42
C PRO A 271 -11.45 16.23 5.28
N HIS A 272 -11.13 16.95 4.22
CA HIS A 272 -10.32 16.47 3.07
C HIS A 272 -10.99 15.53 2.05
N ALA A 273 -12.30 15.32 2.06
CA ALA A 273 -12.94 14.63 0.94
C ALA A 273 -13.00 15.51 -0.33
N LYS A 274 -12.94 14.89 -1.51
CA LYS A 274 -12.97 15.59 -2.82
C LYS A 274 -14.40 15.73 -3.33
N ILE A 275 -14.79 16.94 -3.75
CA ILE A 275 -16.11 17.25 -4.27
C ILE A 275 -15.98 17.71 -5.73
N ASP A 276 -16.88 17.27 -6.60
CA ASP A 276 -16.94 17.75 -7.98
C ASP A 276 -17.56 19.14 -8.09
N ARG A 277 -17.54 19.72 -9.32
CA ARG A 277 -18.11 21.05 -9.57
C ARG A 277 -19.62 21.14 -9.35
N GLN A 278 -20.29 19.98 -9.34
CA GLN A 278 -21.73 19.85 -9.06
C GLN A 278 -22.01 19.64 -7.56
N GLY A 279 -21.00 19.67 -6.71
CA GLY A 279 -21.13 19.43 -5.28
C GLY A 279 -21.28 17.95 -4.89
N LYS A 280 -21.03 17.02 -5.83
CA LYS A 280 -21.09 15.58 -5.59
C LYS A 280 -19.74 15.10 -5.07
N VAL A 281 -19.76 14.34 -3.98
CA VAL A 281 -18.56 13.73 -3.43
C VAL A 281 -18.13 12.54 -4.29
N HIS A 282 -16.93 12.63 -4.82
CA HIS A 282 -16.40 11.62 -5.71
C HIS A 282 -15.71 10.49 -5.00
N ARG A 283 -16.10 9.27 -5.37
CA ARG A 283 -15.44 7.97 -5.17
C ARG A 283 -15.07 7.54 -3.77
N TYR A 284 -14.83 8.45 -2.83
CA TYR A 284 -14.39 8.02 -1.49
C TYR A 284 -15.53 7.49 -0.63
N VAL A 285 -16.73 7.98 -0.86
CA VAL A 285 -17.87 7.65 -0.01
C VAL A 285 -18.47 6.27 -0.26
N PRO A 286 -18.70 5.84 -1.50
CA PRO A 286 -19.26 4.51 -1.76
C PRO A 286 -18.29 3.38 -1.43
N LYS A 287 -16.98 3.66 -1.37
CA LYS A 287 -15.94 2.69 -1.03
C LYS A 287 -15.49 2.75 0.43
N LEU A 288 -15.86 3.78 1.17
CA LEU A 288 -15.57 3.86 2.60
C LEU A 288 -16.46 2.86 3.33
N LYS A 289 -15.92 1.68 3.59
CA LYS A 289 -16.59 0.66 4.41
C LYS A 289 -16.43 0.94 5.91
N ALA A 290 -15.50 1.82 6.27
CA ALA A 290 -15.18 2.19 7.65
C ALA A 290 -14.97 3.69 7.80
N ALA A 291 -15.17 4.22 8.99
CA ALA A 291 -14.95 5.61 9.35
C ALA A 291 -14.35 5.73 10.75
N ILE A 292 -13.55 6.76 10.95
CA ILE A 292 -13.14 7.22 12.28
C ILE A 292 -13.94 8.48 12.58
N LEU A 293 -14.77 8.43 13.62
CA LEU A 293 -15.46 9.61 14.11
C LEU A 293 -14.50 10.37 15.05
N THR A 294 -14.31 11.66 14.79
CA THR A 294 -13.49 12.54 15.59
C THR A 294 -14.31 13.75 16.05
N GLU A 295 -13.80 14.53 16.98
CA GLU A 295 -14.40 15.81 17.39
C GLU A 295 -14.58 16.81 16.23
N ASN A 296 -13.86 16.62 15.12
CA ASN A 296 -13.98 17.42 13.91
C ASN A 296 -15.04 16.88 12.93
N THR A 297 -15.66 15.76 13.23
CA THR A 297 -16.78 15.23 12.43
C THR A 297 -18.05 16.02 12.72
N ILE A 298 -18.66 16.53 11.66
CA ILE A 298 -19.87 17.33 11.74
C ILE A 298 -20.97 16.65 10.92
N ALA A 299 -22.08 16.31 11.53
CA ALA A 299 -23.28 15.89 10.82
C ALA A 299 -24.16 17.11 10.52
N VAL A 300 -24.60 17.22 9.27
CA VAL A 300 -25.60 18.24 8.87
C VAL A 300 -26.94 17.54 8.67
N MET A 301 -27.86 17.84 9.55
CA MET A 301 -29.21 17.26 9.53
C MET A 301 -30.05 17.86 8.40
N PRO A 302 -31.17 17.20 7.99
CA PRO A 302 -32.05 17.71 6.92
C PRO A 302 -32.61 19.10 7.18
N ASP A 303 -32.74 19.50 8.45
CA ASP A 303 -33.21 20.85 8.86
C ASP A 303 -32.05 21.89 8.84
N GLY A 304 -30.88 21.52 8.38
CA GLY A 304 -29.71 22.37 8.29
C GLY A 304 -28.93 22.54 9.61
N LYS A 305 -29.40 21.95 10.72
CA LYS A 305 -28.64 21.98 11.98
C LYS A 305 -27.38 21.18 11.86
N LYS A 306 -26.31 21.68 12.48
CA LYS A 306 -25.01 21.01 12.57
C LYS A 306 -24.86 20.42 13.96
N ALA A 307 -24.62 19.12 14.04
CA ALA A 307 -24.26 18.42 15.26
C ALA A 307 -22.79 18.02 15.22
N ARG A 308 -22.00 18.40 16.21
CA ARG A 308 -20.67 17.84 16.41
C ARG A 308 -20.79 16.52 17.13
N TYR A 309 -19.94 15.58 16.72
CA TYR A 309 -19.82 14.32 17.42
C TYR A 309 -19.05 14.55 18.75
N ASP A 310 -19.77 14.54 19.85
CA ASP A 310 -19.21 14.72 21.20
C ASP A 310 -19.60 13.51 22.06
N SER A 311 -18.94 12.40 21.85
CA SER A 311 -19.12 11.20 22.66
C SER A 311 -17.79 10.64 23.12
N GLN A 312 -17.84 9.73 24.11
CA GLN A 312 -16.62 9.03 24.54
C GLN A 312 -15.99 8.22 23.40
N GLU A 313 -16.79 7.73 22.46
CA GLU A 313 -16.28 7.02 21.30
C GLU A 313 -15.49 7.92 20.35
N ALA A 314 -15.86 9.19 20.18
CA ALA A 314 -15.06 10.18 19.46
C ALA A 314 -13.68 10.39 20.10
N LYS A 315 -13.64 10.40 21.43
CA LYS A 315 -12.38 10.52 22.19
C LYS A 315 -11.52 9.26 22.03
N CYS A 316 -12.12 8.10 21.91
CA CYS A 316 -11.43 6.83 21.67
C CYS A 316 -11.03 6.62 20.20
N GLN A 317 -11.53 7.45 19.27
CA GLN A 317 -11.25 7.39 17.82
C GLN A 317 -11.33 5.96 17.26
N LYS A 318 -12.36 5.20 17.62
CA LYS A 318 -12.54 3.84 17.14
C LYS A 318 -12.93 3.83 15.67
N VAL A 319 -12.32 2.93 14.90
CA VAL A 319 -12.77 2.60 13.55
C VAL A 319 -14.08 1.84 13.67
N MET A 320 -15.07 2.20 12.86
CA MET A 320 -16.36 1.53 12.85
C MET A 320 -16.92 1.46 11.42
N PRO A 321 -17.83 0.52 11.13
CA PRO A 321 -18.55 0.51 9.88
C PRO A 321 -19.27 1.85 9.66
N LEU A 322 -19.30 2.34 8.42
CA LEU A 322 -19.94 3.61 8.10
C LEU A 322 -21.42 3.63 8.52
N SER A 323 -22.13 2.50 8.39
CA SER A 323 -23.51 2.35 8.86
C SER A 323 -23.67 2.65 10.35
N ARG A 324 -22.71 2.17 11.17
CA ARG A 324 -22.73 2.40 12.61
C ARG A 324 -22.38 3.85 12.95
N ALA A 325 -21.42 4.45 12.23
CA ALA A 325 -21.10 5.87 12.39
C ALA A 325 -22.33 6.76 12.13
N LEU A 326 -23.13 6.43 11.12
CA LEU A 326 -24.37 7.14 10.80
C LEU A 326 -25.46 6.99 11.86
N GLU A 327 -25.61 5.81 12.44
CA GLU A 327 -26.53 5.58 13.57
C GLU A 327 -26.16 6.44 14.76
N ILE A 328 -24.88 6.47 15.16
CA ILE A 328 -24.38 7.27 16.28
C ILE A 328 -24.61 8.77 16.03
N LEU A 329 -24.46 9.21 14.78
CA LEU A 329 -24.70 10.61 14.41
C LEU A 329 -26.19 10.95 14.25
N GLY A 330 -27.09 10.00 14.45
CA GLY A 330 -28.52 10.19 14.26
C GLY A 330 -28.94 10.45 12.81
N CYS A 331 -28.15 9.93 11.87
CA CYS A 331 -28.33 10.12 10.43
C CYS A 331 -29.10 8.99 9.74
N LYS A 332 -29.72 8.09 10.49
CA LYS A 332 -30.64 7.06 10.00
C LYS A 332 -32.08 7.38 10.30
#